data_9847af83254578f7396e7ed214ab4728
#
_entry.id   9847af83254578f7396e7ed214ab4728
#
_cell.length_a   1.000
_cell.length_b   1.000
_cell.length_c   1.000
_cell.angle_alpha   90.00
_cell.angle_beta   90.00
_cell.angle_gamma   90.00
#
_symmetry.space_group_name_H-M   'P 1'
#
loop_
_entity.id
_entity.type
_entity.pdbx_description
1 polymer ?
#
loop_
_entity_poly.entity_id
_entity_poly.type
_entity_poly.pdbx_seq_one_letter_code
_entity_poly.pdbx_strand_id
1 'polypeptide(L)'
;MLTAFRGLVPAIPIPLREDLRLDEPALRAFVRWLSARPGIGGLVTNGHTGEVFALSREQRAEVTRIVADELAGRVPVISGICCEGIDEAVDHARLAKDAGASGLLVMPPHYWLRFGMQASHVVDHFAAIGKAVRLPLVVHIYPAWTKASYSSELLAQLAQIEEVTTFKIGTREMSKYDRDIRAVRASNPRCTILTCHDEYLLPTLVQGVDGALVGFGSFLPEWIAGLYDTVFRGDLKEAQAIQEKIYRLKQVVYASDEPSGEAHARLKTAMMLAGRFPSNRMLPPVDPPSGATLERIRAAVEEAALTPIPEFAGALV
;
A
#
# COMPACT_ATOMS: atom_id res chain seq x y z
N MET A 1 1.08 23.68 7.41
CA MET A 1 1.60 22.39 7.89
C MET A 1 1.21 21.33 6.87
N LEU A 2 2.12 20.38 6.60
CA LEU A 2 1.82 19.24 5.71
C LEU A 2 0.83 18.28 6.39
N THR A 3 -0.10 17.71 5.61
CA THR A 3 -1.15 16.83 6.12
C THR A 3 -0.64 15.40 6.27
N ALA A 4 -0.86 14.78 7.42
CA ALA A 4 -0.61 13.36 7.64
C ALA A 4 -1.79 12.50 7.13
N PHE A 5 -1.52 11.30 6.63
CA PHE A 5 -2.54 10.40 6.09
C PHE A 5 -3.13 9.52 7.20
N ARG A 6 -4.44 9.26 7.12
CA ARG A 6 -5.21 8.48 8.11
C ARG A 6 -6.24 7.59 7.43
N GLY A 7 -6.84 6.67 8.17
CA GLY A 7 -7.88 5.78 7.66
C GLY A 7 -7.35 4.70 6.74
N LEU A 8 -8.18 4.23 5.83
CA LEU A 8 -7.76 3.21 4.86
C LEU A 8 -7.09 3.88 3.64
N VAL A 9 -5.85 3.52 3.40
CA VAL A 9 -5.01 4.01 2.29
C VAL A 9 -4.60 2.82 1.42
N PRO A 10 -5.45 2.37 0.48
CA PRO A 10 -5.16 1.23 -0.38
C PRO A 10 -3.96 1.47 -1.30
N ALA A 11 -3.08 0.47 -1.40
CA ALA A 11 -2.11 0.40 -2.49
C ALA A 11 -2.79 -0.29 -3.68
N ILE A 12 -2.94 0.43 -4.79
CA ILE A 12 -3.70 -0.03 -5.96
C ILE A 12 -2.85 -0.83 -6.95
N PRO A 13 -3.38 -1.93 -7.52
CA PRO A 13 -2.79 -2.57 -8.71
C PRO A 13 -3.06 -1.73 -9.96
N ILE A 14 -2.31 -2.01 -11.03
CA ILE A 14 -2.51 -1.39 -12.34
C ILE A 14 -3.21 -2.36 -13.30
N PRO A 15 -4.27 -1.96 -14.01
CA PRO A 15 -4.89 -2.79 -15.05
C PRO A 15 -4.06 -2.73 -16.34
N LEU A 16 -3.89 -3.88 -16.97
CA LEU A 16 -3.14 -4.01 -18.21
C LEU A 16 -4.01 -4.57 -19.32
N ARG A 17 -3.85 -4.04 -20.55
CA ARG A 17 -4.42 -4.57 -21.79
C ARG A 17 -3.68 -5.82 -22.24
N GLU A 18 -4.11 -6.42 -23.35
CA GLU A 18 -3.45 -7.60 -23.92
C GLU A 18 -2.02 -7.34 -24.38
N ASP A 19 -1.74 -6.13 -24.82
CA ASP A 19 -0.41 -5.68 -25.24
C ASP A 19 0.47 -5.21 -24.05
N LEU A 20 0.04 -5.48 -22.83
CA LEU A 20 0.67 -5.09 -21.54
C LEU A 20 0.80 -3.58 -21.33
N ARG A 21 0.15 -2.75 -22.13
CA ARG A 21 0.03 -1.33 -21.84
C ARG A 21 -1.02 -1.08 -20.76
N LEU A 22 -0.88 0.04 -20.08
CA LEU A 22 -1.85 0.48 -19.08
C LEU A 22 -3.25 0.63 -19.70
N ASP A 23 -4.24 0.07 -19.03
CA ASP A 23 -5.65 0.25 -19.37
C ASP A 23 -6.20 1.46 -18.61
N GLU A 24 -6.00 2.66 -19.17
CA GLU A 24 -6.44 3.90 -18.53
C GLU A 24 -7.93 3.94 -18.23
N PRO A 25 -8.87 3.58 -19.13
CA PRO A 25 -10.29 3.54 -18.82
C PRO A 25 -10.62 2.66 -17.63
N ALA A 26 -10.03 1.47 -17.55
CA ALA A 26 -10.23 0.55 -16.44
C ALA A 26 -9.61 1.09 -15.13
N LEU A 27 -8.43 1.73 -15.19
CA LEU A 27 -7.83 2.36 -14.02
C LEU A 27 -8.74 3.48 -13.47
N ARG A 28 -9.27 4.34 -14.32
CA ARG A 28 -10.20 5.40 -13.93
C ARG A 28 -11.48 4.84 -13.29
N ALA A 29 -12.08 3.81 -13.89
CA ALA A 29 -13.27 3.16 -13.33
C ALA A 29 -12.98 2.56 -11.94
N PHE A 30 -11.85 1.85 -11.81
CA PHE A 30 -11.44 1.24 -10.55
C PHE A 30 -11.20 2.27 -9.43
N VAL A 31 -10.45 3.34 -9.69
CA VAL A 31 -10.16 4.35 -8.65
C VAL A 31 -11.39 5.17 -8.29
N ARG A 32 -12.31 5.40 -9.23
CA ARG A 32 -13.61 6.03 -8.97
C ARG A 32 -14.44 5.19 -8.01
N TRP A 33 -14.55 3.89 -8.29
CA TRP A 33 -15.24 2.96 -7.40
C TRP A 33 -14.58 2.91 -6.02
N LEU A 34 -13.26 2.75 -5.95
CA LEU A 34 -12.52 2.58 -4.71
C LEU A 34 -12.59 3.85 -3.83
N SER A 35 -12.40 5.03 -4.43
CA SER A 35 -12.43 6.30 -3.72
C SER A 35 -13.81 6.65 -3.12
N ALA A 36 -14.88 6.03 -3.64
CA ALA A 36 -16.25 6.18 -3.11
C ALA A 36 -16.53 5.24 -1.93
N ARG A 37 -15.60 4.39 -1.52
CA ARG A 37 -15.80 3.49 -0.37
C ARG A 37 -15.61 4.25 0.95
N PRO A 38 -16.36 3.88 2.01
CA PRO A 38 -16.20 4.48 3.32
C PRO A 38 -14.77 4.34 3.85
N GLY A 39 -14.30 5.32 4.60
CA GLY A 39 -13.01 5.26 5.30
C GLY A 39 -11.77 5.43 4.43
N ILE A 40 -11.89 5.62 3.12
CA ILE A 40 -10.74 5.88 2.24
C ILE A 40 -10.11 7.24 2.57
N GLY A 41 -8.87 7.22 3.06
CA GLY A 41 -8.09 8.40 3.43
C GLY A 41 -7.01 8.79 2.42
N GLY A 42 -6.83 8.00 1.37
CA GLY A 42 -5.86 8.22 0.30
C GLY A 42 -5.76 7.01 -0.61
N LEU A 43 -5.14 7.13 -1.79
CA LEU A 43 -4.79 6.00 -2.66
C LEU A 43 -3.29 6.03 -2.96
N VAL A 44 -2.64 4.85 -2.91
CA VAL A 44 -1.22 4.72 -3.26
C VAL A 44 -1.07 4.17 -4.66
N THR A 45 -0.44 4.92 -5.54
CA THR A 45 0.08 4.49 -6.84
C THR A 45 1.53 4.06 -6.70
N ASN A 46 2.03 3.25 -7.64
CA ASN A 46 3.46 2.90 -7.71
C ASN A 46 4.01 2.29 -6.41
N GLY A 47 3.17 1.60 -5.62
CA GLY A 47 3.62 0.71 -4.55
C GLY A 47 4.01 -0.65 -5.09
N HIS A 48 4.37 -1.59 -4.21
CA HIS A 48 4.63 -2.99 -4.61
C HIS A 48 3.41 -3.60 -5.31
N THR A 49 2.21 -3.37 -4.76
CA THR A 49 0.94 -3.81 -5.36
C THR A 49 0.73 -3.26 -6.77
N GLY A 50 1.25 -2.07 -7.06
CA GLY A 50 1.19 -1.39 -8.36
C GLY A 50 2.37 -1.70 -9.27
N GLU A 51 3.09 -2.79 -9.05
CA GLU A 51 4.17 -3.29 -9.91
C GLU A 51 5.31 -2.27 -10.13
N VAL A 52 5.61 -1.45 -9.13
CA VAL A 52 6.60 -0.36 -9.25
C VAL A 52 7.95 -0.79 -9.82
N PHE A 53 8.38 -2.03 -9.56
CA PHE A 53 9.67 -2.55 -10.03
C PHE A 53 9.73 -2.80 -11.55
N ALA A 54 8.57 -3.01 -12.18
CA ALA A 54 8.46 -3.29 -13.62
C ALA A 54 8.06 -2.05 -14.43
N LEU A 55 7.74 -0.93 -13.77
CA LEU A 55 7.35 0.32 -14.43
C LEU A 55 8.56 1.23 -14.69
N SER A 56 8.63 1.79 -15.91
CA SER A 56 9.57 2.89 -16.20
C SER A 56 9.21 4.14 -15.41
N ARG A 57 10.14 5.09 -15.38
CA ARG A 57 9.93 6.39 -14.74
C ARG A 57 8.71 7.13 -15.31
N GLU A 58 8.56 7.11 -16.62
CA GLU A 58 7.46 7.75 -17.35
C GLU A 58 6.12 7.06 -17.05
N GLN A 59 6.10 5.73 -17.02
CA GLN A 59 4.91 4.96 -16.67
C GLN A 59 4.46 5.22 -15.22
N ARG A 60 5.39 5.36 -14.27
CA ARG A 60 5.05 5.72 -12.88
C ARG A 60 4.39 7.11 -12.81
N ALA A 61 4.92 8.09 -13.56
CA ALA A 61 4.33 9.42 -13.63
C ALA A 61 2.94 9.38 -14.30
N GLU A 62 2.79 8.60 -15.38
CA GLU A 62 1.52 8.42 -16.09
C GLU A 62 0.43 7.82 -15.19
N VAL A 63 0.72 6.73 -14.47
CA VAL A 63 -0.21 6.12 -13.50
C VAL A 63 -0.65 7.14 -12.44
N THR A 64 0.30 7.89 -11.88
CA THR A 64 -0.01 8.91 -10.87
C THR A 64 -0.89 10.01 -11.45
N ARG A 65 -0.58 10.51 -12.64
CA ARG A 65 -1.36 11.55 -13.33
C ARG A 65 -2.79 11.12 -13.60
N ILE A 66 -3.00 9.92 -14.14
CA ILE A 66 -4.35 9.39 -14.42
C ILE A 66 -5.18 9.31 -13.15
N VAL A 67 -4.59 8.81 -12.05
CA VAL A 67 -5.28 8.68 -10.78
C VAL A 67 -5.57 10.06 -10.16
N ALA A 68 -4.62 10.97 -10.18
CA ALA A 68 -4.80 12.34 -9.66
C ALA A 68 -5.89 13.10 -10.43
N ASP A 69 -5.89 12.98 -11.74
CA ASP A 69 -6.87 13.55 -12.67
C ASP A 69 -8.29 13.05 -12.38
N GLU A 70 -8.44 11.71 -12.29
CA GLU A 70 -9.74 11.09 -12.01
C GLU A 70 -10.28 11.49 -10.63
N LEU A 71 -9.41 11.57 -9.63
CA LEU A 71 -9.83 11.93 -8.28
C LEU A 71 -10.05 13.43 -8.09
N ALA A 72 -9.44 14.28 -8.90
CA ALA A 72 -9.63 15.73 -8.90
C ALA A 72 -9.57 16.34 -7.48
N GLY A 73 -8.63 15.89 -6.65
CA GLY A 73 -8.40 16.36 -5.29
C GLY A 73 -9.40 15.85 -4.23
N ARG A 74 -10.41 15.04 -4.59
CA ARG A 74 -11.37 14.47 -3.63
C ARG A 74 -10.73 13.53 -2.61
N VAL A 75 -9.71 12.79 -3.04
CA VAL A 75 -8.93 11.87 -2.21
C VAL A 75 -7.46 12.09 -2.52
N PRO A 76 -6.57 12.17 -1.52
CA PRO A 76 -5.12 12.32 -1.74
C PRO A 76 -4.53 11.16 -2.55
N VAL A 77 -3.63 11.47 -3.49
CA VAL A 77 -2.86 10.49 -4.24
C VAL A 77 -1.43 10.47 -3.72
N ILE A 78 -0.96 9.30 -3.30
CA ILE A 78 0.37 9.08 -2.74
C ILE A 78 1.16 8.25 -3.74
N SER A 79 2.22 8.81 -4.34
CA SER A 79 3.05 8.06 -5.31
C SER A 79 4.21 7.37 -4.62
N GLY A 80 4.44 6.08 -4.95
CA GLY A 80 5.59 5.32 -4.47
C GLY A 80 6.89 5.77 -5.12
N ILE A 81 7.92 5.97 -4.29
CA ILE A 81 9.30 6.24 -4.70
C ILE A 81 10.13 5.03 -4.30
N CYS A 82 10.65 4.32 -5.30
CA CYS A 82 11.47 3.13 -5.13
C CYS A 82 12.67 3.25 -6.07
N CYS A 83 13.80 3.74 -5.54
CA CYS A 83 15.02 4.08 -6.27
C CYS A 83 16.24 3.74 -5.43
N GLU A 84 17.39 3.50 -6.07
CA GLU A 84 18.61 3.13 -5.39
C GLU A 84 19.40 4.34 -4.89
N GLY A 85 19.44 5.43 -5.66
CA GLY A 85 20.19 6.63 -5.34
C GLY A 85 19.32 7.83 -4.98
N ILE A 86 19.90 8.80 -4.26
CA ILE A 86 19.19 10.02 -3.84
C ILE A 86 18.76 10.86 -5.04
N ASP A 87 19.64 11.07 -6.02
CA ASP A 87 19.35 11.91 -7.19
C ASP A 87 18.19 11.31 -8.01
N GLU A 88 18.22 10.00 -8.25
CA GLU A 88 17.11 9.30 -8.92
C GLU A 88 15.80 9.42 -8.12
N ALA A 89 15.86 9.22 -6.79
CA ALA A 89 14.69 9.34 -5.92
C ALA A 89 14.10 10.76 -5.94
N VAL A 90 14.95 11.79 -5.95
CA VAL A 90 14.53 13.19 -6.07
C VAL A 90 13.88 13.47 -7.43
N ASP A 91 14.44 12.94 -8.52
CA ASP A 91 13.86 13.11 -9.85
C ASP A 91 12.50 12.43 -9.97
N HIS A 92 12.35 11.21 -9.46
CA HIS A 92 11.06 10.52 -9.40
C HIS A 92 10.06 11.27 -8.52
N ALA A 93 10.50 11.84 -7.39
CA ALA A 93 9.66 12.65 -6.51
C ALA A 93 9.13 13.91 -7.20
N ARG A 94 9.97 14.61 -7.99
CA ARG A 94 9.56 15.77 -8.79
C ARG A 94 8.51 15.38 -9.85
N LEU A 95 8.77 14.31 -10.60
CA LEU A 95 7.81 13.81 -11.59
C LEU A 95 6.48 13.40 -10.97
N ALA A 96 6.50 12.76 -9.80
CA ALA A 96 5.28 12.41 -9.08
C ALA A 96 4.50 13.66 -8.64
N LYS A 97 5.20 14.69 -8.14
CA LYS A 97 4.59 15.98 -7.79
C LYS A 97 3.95 16.65 -9.02
N ASP A 98 4.68 16.72 -10.13
CA ASP A 98 4.21 17.34 -11.38
C ASP A 98 3.02 16.53 -11.97
N ALA A 99 2.95 15.22 -11.71
CA ALA A 99 1.84 14.36 -12.05
C ALA A 99 0.63 14.49 -11.10
N GLY A 100 0.68 15.36 -10.09
CA GLY A 100 -0.44 15.64 -9.18
C GLY A 100 -0.44 14.83 -7.88
N ALA A 101 0.66 14.17 -7.51
CA ALA A 101 0.75 13.50 -6.21
C ALA A 101 0.61 14.50 -5.06
N SER A 102 -0.20 14.14 -4.06
CA SER A 102 -0.39 14.89 -2.80
C SER A 102 0.59 14.49 -1.70
N GLY A 103 1.32 13.39 -1.89
CA GLY A 103 2.35 12.87 -0.99
C GLY A 103 3.12 11.73 -1.63
N LEU A 104 4.15 11.26 -0.94
CA LEU A 104 5.04 10.23 -1.44
C LEU A 104 5.20 9.08 -0.44
N LEU A 105 5.10 7.82 -0.91
CA LEU A 105 5.49 6.63 -0.16
C LEU A 105 6.95 6.31 -0.51
N VAL A 106 7.87 6.62 0.40
CA VAL A 106 9.30 6.40 0.17
C VAL A 106 9.71 5.03 0.70
N MET A 107 10.11 4.15 -0.22
CA MET A 107 10.57 2.80 0.07
C MET A 107 12.10 2.77 0.25
N PRO A 108 12.63 1.87 1.10
CA PRO A 108 14.08 1.70 1.21
C PRO A 108 14.70 1.32 -0.13
N PRO A 109 15.87 1.85 -0.50
CA PRO A 109 16.68 1.34 -1.61
C PRO A 109 16.95 -0.17 -1.46
N HIS A 110 16.87 -0.94 -2.55
CA HIS A 110 17.02 -2.40 -2.50
C HIS A 110 18.43 -2.85 -2.12
N TYR A 111 19.46 -2.06 -2.47
CA TYR A 111 20.81 -2.40 -2.06
C TYR A 111 20.96 -2.43 -0.52
N TRP A 112 20.12 -1.69 0.22
CA TRP A 112 20.10 -1.79 1.69
C TRP A 112 19.63 -3.16 2.18
N LEU A 113 18.73 -3.82 1.45
CA LEU A 113 18.34 -5.20 1.76
C LEU A 113 19.53 -6.17 1.69
N ARG A 114 20.45 -5.92 0.76
CA ARG A 114 21.64 -6.78 0.55
C ARG A 114 22.79 -6.43 1.49
N PHE A 115 23.08 -5.15 1.67
CA PHE A 115 24.30 -4.67 2.33
C PHE A 115 24.04 -4.01 3.69
N GLY A 116 22.81 -3.64 4.00
CA GLY A 116 22.46 -2.80 5.15
C GLY A 116 22.68 -1.30 4.84
N MET A 117 22.48 -0.47 5.85
CA MET A 117 22.63 0.98 5.75
C MET A 117 23.13 1.56 7.07
N GLN A 118 23.63 2.80 7.01
CA GLN A 118 23.88 3.61 8.19
C GLN A 118 22.70 4.55 8.44
N ALA A 119 22.42 4.88 9.70
CA ALA A 119 21.30 5.74 10.07
C ALA A 119 21.36 7.13 9.39
N SER A 120 22.56 7.71 9.27
CA SER A 120 22.77 8.99 8.57
C SER A 120 22.35 8.93 7.10
N HIS A 121 22.68 7.82 6.39
CA HIS A 121 22.28 7.66 4.98
C HIS A 121 20.76 7.63 4.81
N VAL A 122 20.05 7.03 5.76
CA VAL A 122 18.57 6.99 5.74
C VAL A 122 18.03 8.41 5.97
N VAL A 123 18.52 9.13 6.98
CA VAL A 123 18.08 10.50 7.27
C VAL A 123 18.34 11.41 6.06
N ASP A 124 19.53 11.33 5.46
CA ASP A 124 19.90 12.14 4.28
C ASP A 124 18.99 11.84 3.08
N HIS A 125 18.65 10.57 2.85
CA HIS A 125 17.75 10.14 1.78
C HIS A 125 16.36 10.78 1.91
N PHE A 126 15.73 10.66 3.07
CA PHE A 126 14.41 11.24 3.32
C PHE A 126 14.42 12.76 3.32
N ALA A 127 15.44 13.38 3.93
CA ALA A 127 15.59 14.83 3.97
C ALA A 127 15.80 15.43 2.57
N ALA A 128 16.60 14.78 1.71
CA ALA A 128 16.83 15.24 0.34
C ALA A 128 15.54 15.22 -0.49
N ILE A 129 14.78 14.11 -0.41
CA ILE A 129 13.50 13.99 -1.11
C ILE A 129 12.51 15.04 -0.60
N GLY A 130 12.32 15.15 0.73
CA GLY A 130 11.39 16.10 1.34
C GLY A 130 11.71 17.54 0.93
N LYS A 131 12.97 17.97 1.07
CA LYS A 131 13.43 19.29 0.68
C LYS A 131 13.20 19.61 -0.80
N ALA A 132 13.34 18.60 -1.68
CA ALA A 132 13.20 18.80 -3.12
C ALA A 132 11.76 19.06 -3.56
N VAL A 133 10.77 18.43 -2.90
CA VAL A 133 9.37 18.49 -3.35
C VAL A 133 8.41 19.18 -2.38
N ARG A 134 8.74 19.24 -1.09
CA ARG A 134 7.89 19.85 -0.05
C ARG A 134 6.49 19.20 0.01
N LEU A 135 6.43 17.89 -0.17
CA LEU A 135 5.24 17.08 -0.03
C LEU A 135 5.32 16.22 1.24
N PRO A 136 4.16 15.81 1.81
CA PRO A 136 4.12 14.82 2.88
C PRO A 136 4.80 13.51 2.47
N LEU A 137 5.71 13.00 3.30
CA LEU A 137 6.39 11.72 3.10
C LEU A 137 5.79 10.66 4.03
N VAL A 138 5.53 9.49 3.47
CA VAL A 138 5.22 8.25 4.18
C VAL A 138 6.48 7.40 4.20
N VAL A 139 7.04 7.16 5.37
CA VAL A 139 8.20 6.26 5.56
C VAL A 139 7.71 4.82 5.47
N HIS A 140 8.20 4.04 4.52
CA HIS A 140 7.90 2.61 4.44
C HIS A 140 8.95 1.81 5.22
N ILE A 141 8.53 1.15 6.29
CA ILE A 141 9.38 0.33 7.14
C ILE A 141 9.21 -1.13 6.75
N TYR A 142 10.32 -1.75 6.34
CA TYR A 142 10.35 -3.17 5.99
C TYR A 142 10.44 -4.05 7.26
N PRO A 143 10.12 -5.36 7.14
CA PRO A 143 10.16 -6.29 8.26
C PRO A 143 11.50 -6.34 8.99
N ALA A 144 11.45 -6.65 10.27
CA ALA A 144 12.61 -6.59 11.17
C ALA A 144 13.77 -7.53 10.78
N TRP A 145 13.49 -8.62 10.07
CA TRP A 145 14.54 -9.54 9.60
C TRP A 145 15.29 -9.07 8.35
N THR A 146 14.86 -7.98 7.71
CA THR A 146 15.59 -7.40 6.58
C THR A 146 16.71 -6.48 7.06
N LYS A 147 17.78 -6.38 6.30
CA LYS A 147 18.86 -5.41 6.58
C LYS A 147 18.43 -3.96 6.35
N ALA A 148 17.28 -3.73 5.73
CA ALA A 148 16.66 -2.41 5.54
C ALA A 148 15.59 -2.08 6.59
N SER A 149 15.55 -2.82 7.70
CA SER A 149 14.70 -2.49 8.85
C SER A 149 15.30 -1.35 9.66
N TYR A 150 14.48 -0.39 10.05
CA TYR A 150 14.91 0.77 10.83
C TYR A 150 14.78 0.48 12.33
N SER A 151 15.73 1.00 13.14
CA SER A 151 15.60 0.96 14.60
C SER A 151 14.58 1.99 15.07
N SER A 152 14.04 1.81 16.27
CA SER A 152 13.07 2.76 16.86
C SER A 152 13.68 4.15 17.03
N GLU A 153 15.00 4.24 17.33
CA GLU A 153 15.75 5.49 17.43
C GLU A 153 15.87 6.19 16.07
N LEU A 154 16.09 5.43 14.98
CA LEU A 154 16.11 6.00 13.64
C LEU A 154 14.73 6.50 13.22
N LEU A 155 13.65 5.78 13.57
CA LEU A 155 12.30 6.26 13.32
C LEU A 155 12.00 7.57 14.06
N ALA A 156 12.49 7.72 15.30
CA ALA A 156 12.39 8.96 16.05
C ALA A 156 13.15 10.12 15.38
N GLN A 157 14.32 9.85 14.77
CA GLN A 157 15.06 10.85 13.99
C GLN A 157 14.31 11.24 12.70
N LEU A 158 13.79 10.27 11.96
CA LEU A 158 13.00 10.53 10.75
C LEU A 158 11.75 11.36 11.05
N ALA A 159 11.11 11.15 12.20
CA ALA A 159 9.94 11.92 12.63
C ALA A 159 10.23 13.42 12.87
N GLN A 160 11.51 13.83 12.97
CA GLN A 160 11.91 15.24 13.07
C GLN A 160 12.07 15.93 11.71
N ILE A 161 12.08 15.19 10.60
CA ILE A 161 12.10 15.79 9.25
C ILE A 161 10.73 16.41 8.99
N GLU A 162 10.69 17.69 8.61
CA GLU A 162 9.46 18.47 8.44
C GLU A 162 8.44 17.79 7.50
N GLU A 163 8.93 17.16 6.42
CA GLU A 163 8.10 16.54 5.41
C GLU A 163 7.65 15.10 5.81
N VAL A 164 8.30 14.45 6.77
CA VAL A 164 7.88 13.13 7.26
C VAL A 164 6.66 13.28 8.16
N THR A 165 5.51 12.86 7.67
CA THR A 165 4.22 13.00 8.36
C THR A 165 3.59 11.68 8.75
N THR A 166 4.00 10.57 8.11
CA THR A 166 3.34 9.28 8.24
C THR A 166 4.35 8.14 8.17
N PHE A 167 4.11 7.09 8.94
CA PHE A 167 4.91 5.87 8.94
C PHE A 167 4.03 4.66 8.57
N LYS A 168 4.42 3.92 7.54
CA LYS A 168 3.85 2.62 7.18
C LYS A 168 4.69 1.54 7.80
N ILE A 169 4.21 0.92 8.89
CA ILE A 169 5.01 -0.05 9.65
C ILE A 169 4.73 -1.47 9.17
N GLY A 170 5.79 -2.13 8.65
CA GLY A 170 5.76 -3.52 8.19
C GLY A 170 6.36 -4.53 9.17
N THR A 171 6.77 -4.11 10.36
CA THR A 171 7.32 -4.98 11.41
C THR A 171 6.26 -5.94 11.92
N ARG A 172 6.53 -7.26 11.92
CA ARG A 172 5.61 -8.31 12.40
C ARG A 172 5.89 -8.76 13.84
N GLU A 173 7.00 -8.36 14.41
CA GLU A 173 7.29 -8.57 15.81
C GLU A 173 6.55 -7.51 16.66
N MET A 174 5.50 -7.93 17.37
CA MET A 174 4.60 -7.01 18.06
C MET A 174 5.28 -6.18 19.15
N SER A 175 6.30 -6.73 19.83
CA SER A 175 7.07 -5.97 20.82
C SER A 175 7.88 -4.83 20.20
N LYS A 176 8.46 -5.06 19.02
CA LYS A 176 9.13 -4.01 18.24
C LYS A 176 8.12 -3.02 17.65
N TYR A 177 6.99 -3.52 17.18
CA TYR A 177 5.91 -2.69 16.64
C TYR A 177 5.43 -1.64 17.66
N ASP A 178 5.21 -2.06 18.91
CA ASP A 178 4.83 -1.16 20.01
C ASP A 178 5.94 -0.14 20.32
N ARG A 179 7.21 -0.57 20.36
CA ARG A 179 8.35 0.36 20.58
C ARG A 179 8.44 1.39 19.46
N ASP A 180 8.25 0.97 18.19
CA ASP A 180 8.31 1.86 17.03
C ASP A 180 7.23 2.94 17.11
N ILE A 181 5.97 2.56 17.42
CA ILE A 181 4.88 3.51 17.63
C ILE A 181 5.21 4.52 18.71
N ARG A 182 5.69 4.05 19.87
CA ARG A 182 6.03 4.92 21.01
C ARG A 182 7.16 5.87 20.66
N ALA A 183 8.21 5.40 20.00
CA ALA A 183 9.35 6.21 19.60
C ALA A 183 8.95 7.34 18.63
N VAL A 184 8.14 7.02 17.60
CA VAL A 184 7.63 8.02 16.67
C VAL A 184 6.77 9.06 17.37
N ARG A 185 5.80 8.63 18.20
CA ARG A 185 4.87 9.53 18.89
C ARG A 185 5.56 10.40 19.93
N ALA A 186 6.55 9.87 20.65
CA ALA A 186 7.34 10.64 21.60
C ALA A 186 8.19 11.71 20.92
N SER A 187 8.70 11.41 19.72
CA SER A 187 9.51 12.34 18.91
C SER A 187 8.65 13.41 18.23
N ASN A 188 7.55 12.99 17.58
CA ASN A 188 6.61 13.91 16.92
C ASN A 188 5.17 13.36 16.98
N PRO A 189 4.35 13.85 17.93
CA PRO A 189 2.97 13.36 18.12
C PRO A 189 2.02 13.69 16.97
N ARG A 190 2.44 14.51 16.00
CA ARG A 190 1.66 14.83 14.80
C ARG A 190 1.80 13.79 13.70
N CYS A 191 2.85 12.95 13.76
CA CYS A 191 3.02 11.86 12.83
C CYS A 191 1.96 10.80 13.03
N THR A 192 1.47 10.25 11.92
CA THR A 192 0.52 9.14 11.90
C THR A 192 1.19 7.81 11.64
N ILE A 193 0.57 6.74 12.11
CA ILE A 193 1.02 5.36 11.93
C ILE A 193 -0.02 4.62 11.13
N LEU A 194 0.37 4.05 9.98
CA LEU A 194 -0.46 3.15 9.18
C LEU A 194 0.10 1.74 9.26
N THR A 195 -0.74 0.77 9.59
CA THR A 195 -0.31 -0.64 9.55
C THR A 195 -0.12 -1.11 8.10
N CYS A 196 0.83 -2.04 7.92
CA CYS A 196 1.12 -2.71 6.64
C CYS A 196 0.67 -4.19 6.64
N HIS A 197 0.01 -4.63 7.70
CA HIS A 197 -0.29 -6.04 7.93
C HIS A 197 -1.69 -6.39 7.44
N ASP A 198 -1.82 -6.96 6.25
CA ASP A 198 -3.10 -7.51 5.77
C ASP A 198 -3.60 -8.65 6.66
N GLU A 199 -2.70 -9.42 7.27
CA GLU A 199 -2.99 -10.56 8.13
C GLU A 199 -3.24 -10.21 9.60
N TYR A 200 -2.73 -9.07 10.08
CA TYR A 200 -2.77 -8.66 11.50
C TYR A 200 -3.37 -7.26 11.69
N LEU A 201 -4.39 -6.92 10.91
CA LEU A 201 -5.05 -5.61 11.01
C LEU A 201 -5.61 -5.38 12.41
N LEU A 202 -6.39 -6.32 12.95
CA LEU A 202 -7.01 -6.18 14.26
C LEU A 202 -6.02 -5.92 15.40
N PRO A 203 -4.95 -6.72 15.62
CA PRO A 203 -3.98 -6.44 16.67
C PRO A 203 -3.35 -5.06 16.55
N THR A 204 -3.02 -4.62 15.34
CA THR A 204 -2.39 -3.30 15.13
C THR A 204 -3.36 -2.15 15.34
N LEU A 205 -4.63 -2.30 14.96
CA LEU A 205 -5.68 -1.31 15.25
C LEU A 205 -5.91 -1.15 16.76
N VAL A 206 -5.93 -2.27 17.49
CA VAL A 206 -6.05 -2.24 18.97
C VAL A 206 -4.84 -1.56 19.63
N GLN A 207 -3.65 -1.64 19.03
CA GLN A 207 -2.47 -0.86 19.47
C GLN A 207 -2.60 0.64 19.20
N GLY A 208 -3.65 1.07 18.49
CA GLY A 208 -3.96 2.46 18.29
C GLY A 208 -3.22 3.10 17.11
N VAL A 209 -2.99 2.37 16.02
CA VAL A 209 -2.55 2.98 14.75
C VAL A 209 -3.64 3.87 14.15
N ASP A 210 -3.25 4.81 13.29
CA ASP A 210 -4.14 5.81 12.71
C ASP A 210 -4.85 5.33 11.43
N GLY A 211 -4.54 4.11 10.97
CA GLY A 211 -5.13 3.52 9.78
C GLY A 211 -4.32 2.35 9.21
N ALA A 212 -4.60 2.00 7.96
CA ALA A 212 -3.96 0.90 7.25
C ALA A 212 -3.54 1.30 5.84
N LEU A 213 -2.28 1.02 5.46
CA LEU A 213 -1.79 1.14 4.09
C LEU A 213 -1.44 -0.26 3.58
N VAL A 214 -2.41 -0.91 2.96
CA VAL A 214 -2.38 -2.35 2.61
C VAL A 214 -2.89 -2.61 1.21
N GLY A 215 -2.39 -3.69 0.57
CA GLY A 215 -2.83 -4.12 -0.75
C GLY A 215 -4.27 -4.62 -0.74
N PHE A 216 -4.66 -5.38 0.28
CA PHE A 216 -6.03 -5.86 0.46
C PHE A 216 -7.05 -4.73 0.59
N GLY A 217 -6.65 -3.51 0.95
CA GLY A 217 -7.52 -2.35 0.91
C GLY A 217 -8.09 -2.04 -0.47
N SER A 218 -7.39 -2.42 -1.54
CA SER A 218 -7.86 -2.30 -2.91
C SER A 218 -8.84 -3.41 -3.32
N PHE A 219 -8.81 -4.54 -2.61
CA PHE A 219 -9.65 -5.71 -2.85
C PHE A 219 -10.89 -5.76 -1.95
N LEU A 220 -10.71 -5.51 -0.64
CA LEU A 220 -11.73 -5.64 0.41
C LEU A 220 -11.95 -4.34 1.19
N PRO A 221 -12.14 -3.17 0.53
CA PRO A 221 -12.22 -1.89 1.24
C PRO A 221 -13.33 -1.88 2.27
N GLU A 222 -14.50 -2.49 1.98
CA GLU A 222 -15.66 -2.51 2.88
C GLU A 222 -15.38 -3.34 4.16
N TRP A 223 -14.69 -4.48 4.03
CA TRP A 223 -14.36 -5.30 5.18
C TRP A 223 -13.34 -4.63 6.09
N ILE A 224 -12.31 -4.00 5.49
CA ILE A 224 -11.27 -3.33 6.27
C ILE A 224 -11.82 -2.07 6.94
N ALA A 225 -12.66 -1.29 6.25
CA ALA A 225 -13.35 -0.15 6.86
C ALA A 225 -14.27 -0.60 8.01
N GLY A 226 -15.04 -1.69 7.80
CA GLY A 226 -15.88 -2.27 8.85
C GLY A 226 -15.07 -2.76 10.06
N LEU A 227 -13.91 -3.39 9.83
CA LEU A 227 -13.01 -3.79 10.91
C LEU A 227 -12.53 -2.57 11.71
N TYR A 228 -12.14 -1.50 11.02
CA TYR A 228 -11.73 -0.25 11.65
C TYR A 228 -12.84 0.32 12.54
N ASP A 229 -14.05 0.44 12.00
CA ASP A 229 -15.21 0.98 12.71
C ASP A 229 -15.59 0.14 13.95
N THR A 230 -15.54 -1.20 13.86
CA THR A 230 -15.85 -2.08 14.99
C THR A 230 -14.83 -1.97 16.12
N VAL A 231 -13.53 -1.84 15.79
CA VAL A 231 -12.48 -1.62 16.79
C VAL A 231 -12.70 -0.28 17.52
N PHE A 232 -13.01 0.79 16.77
CA PHE A 232 -13.24 2.11 17.39
C PHE A 232 -14.51 2.18 18.22
N ARG A 233 -15.54 1.37 17.91
CA ARG A 233 -16.73 1.22 18.76
C ARG A 233 -16.52 0.31 19.98
N GLY A 234 -15.37 -0.37 20.04
CA GLY A 234 -15.06 -1.32 21.13
C GLY A 234 -15.72 -2.69 20.95
N ASP A 235 -16.30 -2.99 19.80
CA ASP A 235 -16.91 -4.29 19.49
C ASP A 235 -15.86 -5.29 18.98
N LEU A 236 -15.05 -5.78 19.92
CA LEU A 236 -13.96 -6.70 19.62
C LEU A 236 -14.45 -8.06 19.12
N LYS A 237 -15.66 -8.49 19.47
CA LYS A 237 -16.23 -9.76 19.00
C LYS A 237 -16.57 -9.70 17.51
N GLU A 238 -17.22 -8.65 17.08
CA GLU A 238 -17.49 -8.41 15.66
C GLU A 238 -16.18 -8.16 14.89
N ALA A 239 -15.25 -7.39 15.46
CA ALA A 239 -13.93 -7.16 14.88
C ALA A 239 -13.15 -8.46 14.63
N GLN A 240 -13.18 -9.41 15.57
CA GLN A 240 -12.59 -10.74 15.41
C GLN A 240 -13.24 -11.53 14.26
N ALA A 241 -14.57 -11.47 14.14
CA ALA A 241 -15.28 -12.16 13.06
C ALA A 241 -14.94 -11.58 11.67
N ILE A 242 -14.78 -10.25 11.56
CA ILE A 242 -14.35 -9.62 10.32
C ILE A 242 -12.89 -9.97 10.01
N GLN A 243 -12.00 -9.89 11.02
CA GLN A 243 -10.58 -10.26 10.84
C GLN A 243 -10.43 -11.70 10.36
N GLU A 244 -11.24 -12.64 10.89
CA GLU A 244 -11.20 -14.03 10.47
C GLU A 244 -11.57 -14.21 8.98
N LYS A 245 -12.56 -13.46 8.47
CA LYS A 245 -12.92 -13.47 7.04
C LYS A 245 -11.76 -12.95 6.18
N ILE A 246 -11.15 -11.85 6.59
CA ILE A 246 -9.99 -11.27 5.88
C ILE A 246 -8.82 -12.26 5.89
N TYR A 247 -8.54 -12.88 7.05
CA TYR A 247 -7.44 -13.82 7.23
C TYR A 247 -7.57 -15.05 6.32
N ARG A 248 -8.75 -15.67 6.25
CA ARG A 248 -8.99 -16.85 5.39
C ARG A 248 -8.68 -16.54 3.94
N LEU A 249 -9.18 -15.42 3.42
CA LEU A 249 -8.92 -15.03 2.03
C LEU A 249 -7.45 -14.67 1.81
N LYS A 250 -6.83 -13.96 2.76
CA LYS A 250 -5.41 -13.63 2.73
C LYS A 250 -4.52 -14.88 2.68
N GLN A 251 -4.83 -15.92 3.44
CA GLN A 251 -4.06 -17.17 3.46
C GLN A 251 -4.03 -17.87 2.10
N VAL A 252 -5.09 -17.75 1.31
CA VAL A 252 -5.10 -18.27 -0.06
C VAL A 252 -4.39 -17.34 -1.03
N VAL A 253 -4.62 -16.04 -0.93
CA VAL A 253 -4.09 -15.04 -1.88
C VAL A 253 -2.60 -14.79 -1.67
N TYR A 254 -2.15 -14.53 -0.43
CA TYR A 254 -0.73 -14.31 -0.14
C TYR A 254 0.01 -15.59 0.24
N ALA A 255 -0.69 -16.64 0.58
CA ALA A 255 -0.25 -18.00 0.88
C ALA A 255 0.55 -18.15 2.18
N SER A 256 1.63 -17.39 2.38
CA SER A 256 2.52 -17.48 3.55
C SER A 256 2.32 -16.30 4.51
N ASP A 257 3.05 -16.30 5.59
CA ASP A 257 3.06 -15.20 6.57
C ASP A 257 3.61 -13.89 5.98
N GLU A 258 4.55 -14.00 5.01
CA GLU A 258 5.05 -12.86 4.24
C GLU A 258 4.61 -12.95 2.77
N PRO A 259 4.25 -11.83 2.14
CA PRO A 259 4.00 -11.80 0.72
C PRO A 259 5.25 -12.21 -0.07
N SER A 260 5.10 -13.22 -0.94
CA SER A 260 6.15 -13.62 -1.91
C SER A 260 6.13 -12.71 -3.14
N GLY A 261 7.09 -12.89 -4.05
CA GLY A 261 7.13 -12.16 -5.33
C GLY A 261 5.85 -12.29 -6.15
N GLU A 262 5.13 -13.42 -6.04
CA GLU A 262 3.87 -13.68 -6.76
C GLU A 262 2.62 -13.22 -6.00
N ALA A 263 2.76 -12.70 -4.78
CA ALA A 263 1.60 -12.32 -3.95
C ALA A 263 0.69 -11.29 -4.64
N HIS A 264 1.27 -10.31 -5.33
CA HIS A 264 0.49 -9.30 -6.03
C HIS A 264 -0.19 -9.83 -7.29
N ALA A 265 0.41 -10.83 -7.98
CA ALA A 265 -0.25 -11.53 -9.08
C ALA A 265 -1.46 -12.33 -8.59
N ARG A 266 -1.34 -13.01 -7.44
CA ARG A 266 -2.46 -13.71 -6.80
C ARG A 266 -3.55 -12.74 -6.33
N LEU A 267 -3.17 -11.59 -5.75
CA LEU A 267 -4.13 -10.55 -5.37
C LEU A 267 -4.91 -10.04 -6.59
N LYS A 268 -4.21 -9.68 -7.67
CA LYS A 268 -4.82 -9.20 -8.91
C LYS A 268 -5.75 -10.25 -9.53
N THR A 269 -5.35 -11.54 -9.47
CA THR A 269 -6.18 -12.66 -9.92
C THR A 269 -7.44 -12.82 -9.05
N ALA A 270 -7.33 -12.71 -7.73
CA ALA A 270 -8.48 -12.76 -6.83
C ALA A 270 -9.45 -11.61 -7.09
N MET A 271 -8.92 -10.40 -7.33
CA MET A 271 -9.74 -9.24 -7.69
C MET A 271 -10.46 -9.43 -9.02
N MET A 272 -9.79 -9.99 -10.04
CA MET A 272 -10.40 -10.32 -11.33
C MET A 272 -11.51 -11.36 -11.16
N LEU A 273 -11.24 -12.46 -10.47
CA LEU A 273 -12.22 -13.52 -10.22
C LEU A 273 -13.44 -13.04 -9.42
N ALA A 274 -13.27 -12.03 -8.58
CA ALA A 274 -14.36 -11.37 -7.86
C ALA A 274 -15.13 -10.34 -8.71
N GLY A 275 -14.76 -10.14 -9.97
CA GLY A 275 -15.31 -9.06 -10.81
C GLY A 275 -14.98 -7.66 -10.30
N ARG A 276 -13.88 -7.51 -9.56
CA ARG A 276 -13.42 -6.22 -9.00
C ARG A 276 -12.23 -5.63 -9.75
N PHE A 277 -11.72 -6.34 -10.77
CA PHE A 277 -10.64 -5.88 -11.64
C PHE A 277 -10.78 -6.46 -13.05
N PRO A 278 -10.30 -5.77 -14.10
CA PRO A 278 -10.60 -6.17 -15.48
C PRO A 278 -9.79 -7.39 -15.95
N SER A 279 -8.59 -7.60 -15.40
CA SER A 279 -7.71 -8.70 -15.79
C SER A 279 -6.68 -9.00 -14.70
N ASN A 280 -6.07 -10.18 -14.76
CA ASN A 280 -4.97 -10.56 -13.88
C ASN A 280 -3.58 -10.43 -14.55
N ARG A 281 -3.48 -9.76 -15.70
CA ARG A 281 -2.22 -9.59 -16.43
C ARG A 281 -1.19 -8.86 -15.57
N MET A 282 0.05 -9.36 -15.63
CA MET A 282 1.19 -8.80 -14.90
C MET A 282 2.25 -8.34 -15.88
N LEU A 283 3.07 -7.37 -15.46
CA LEU A 283 4.29 -7.04 -16.19
C LEU A 283 5.37 -8.11 -15.96
N PRO A 284 6.11 -8.52 -17.01
CA PRO A 284 7.20 -9.46 -16.86
C PRO A 284 8.24 -9.00 -15.81
N PRO A 285 8.90 -9.92 -15.09
CA PRO A 285 8.90 -11.38 -15.31
C PRO A 285 7.85 -12.15 -14.49
N VAL A 286 6.86 -11.48 -13.88
CA VAL A 286 5.85 -12.12 -13.04
C VAL A 286 4.68 -12.59 -13.90
N ASP A 287 4.31 -13.86 -13.72
CA ASP A 287 3.14 -14.45 -14.40
C ASP A 287 1.93 -14.54 -13.45
N PRO A 288 0.71 -14.49 -13.99
CA PRO A 288 -0.50 -14.82 -13.25
C PRO A 288 -0.46 -16.27 -12.73
N PRO A 289 -1.07 -16.56 -11.56
CA PRO A 289 -1.14 -17.92 -11.04
C PRO A 289 -1.96 -18.84 -11.97
N SER A 290 -1.57 -20.11 -12.01
CA SER A 290 -2.19 -21.16 -12.82
C SER A 290 -2.41 -22.45 -12.03
N GLY A 291 -3.06 -23.44 -12.63
CA GLY A 291 -3.25 -24.78 -12.05
C GLY A 291 -3.90 -24.74 -10.67
N ALA A 292 -3.40 -25.56 -9.76
CA ALA A 292 -3.97 -25.70 -8.41
C ALA A 292 -4.01 -24.40 -7.60
N THR A 293 -3.08 -23.46 -7.85
CA THR A 293 -3.10 -22.16 -7.16
C THR A 293 -4.27 -21.31 -7.63
N LEU A 294 -4.54 -21.27 -8.93
CA LEU A 294 -5.68 -20.55 -9.50
C LEU A 294 -7.02 -21.11 -8.96
N GLU A 295 -7.16 -22.45 -8.93
CA GLU A 295 -8.38 -23.09 -8.44
C GLU A 295 -8.63 -22.83 -6.95
N ARG A 296 -7.59 -22.81 -6.12
CA ARG A 296 -7.73 -22.44 -4.71
C ARG A 296 -8.18 -20.99 -4.53
N ILE A 297 -7.63 -20.07 -5.33
CA ILE A 297 -8.05 -18.66 -5.30
C ILE A 297 -9.51 -18.54 -5.74
N ARG A 298 -9.91 -19.23 -6.81
CA ARG A 298 -11.29 -19.24 -7.31
C ARG A 298 -12.27 -19.68 -6.22
N ALA A 299 -12.03 -20.83 -5.60
CA ALA A 299 -12.88 -21.35 -4.54
C ALA A 299 -13.02 -20.38 -3.35
N ALA A 300 -11.92 -19.78 -2.93
CA ALA A 300 -11.94 -18.82 -1.82
C ALA A 300 -12.69 -17.52 -2.17
N VAL A 301 -12.58 -17.04 -3.40
CA VAL A 301 -13.30 -15.86 -3.88
C VAL A 301 -14.81 -16.16 -4.02
N GLU A 302 -15.18 -17.32 -4.51
CA GLU A 302 -16.59 -17.78 -4.57
C GLU A 302 -17.20 -17.86 -3.16
N GLU A 303 -16.48 -18.46 -2.19
CA GLU A 303 -16.93 -18.51 -0.78
C GLU A 303 -17.09 -17.11 -0.17
N ALA A 304 -16.22 -16.16 -0.53
CA ALA A 304 -16.26 -14.79 -0.04
C ALA A 304 -17.49 -14.01 -0.55
N ALA A 305 -18.11 -14.45 -1.65
CA ALA A 305 -19.33 -13.88 -2.26
C ALA A 305 -19.29 -12.33 -2.38
N LEU A 306 -18.18 -11.80 -2.89
CA LEU A 306 -17.96 -10.36 -3.00
C LEU A 306 -18.83 -9.75 -4.11
N THR A 307 -19.35 -8.55 -3.88
CA THR A 307 -20.10 -7.81 -4.90
C THR A 307 -19.14 -7.32 -6.00
N PRO A 308 -19.36 -7.68 -7.27
CA PRO A 308 -18.57 -7.17 -8.38
C PRO A 308 -18.70 -5.66 -8.57
N ILE A 309 -17.73 -5.05 -9.21
CA ILE A 309 -17.81 -3.69 -9.75
C ILE A 309 -18.60 -3.76 -11.07
N PRO A 310 -19.66 -2.97 -11.26
CA PRO A 310 -20.51 -3.09 -12.46
C PRO A 310 -19.72 -3.03 -13.78
N GLU A 311 -18.71 -2.18 -13.83
CA GLU A 311 -17.84 -2.01 -15.02
C GLU A 311 -17.00 -3.25 -15.35
N PHE A 312 -16.80 -4.16 -14.39
CA PHE A 312 -15.95 -5.36 -14.55
C PHE A 312 -16.75 -6.68 -14.44
N ALA A 313 -18.04 -6.61 -14.13
CA ALA A 313 -18.88 -7.82 -13.96
C ALA A 313 -18.95 -8.69 -15.22
N GLY A 314 -18.77 -8.12 -16.41
CA GLY A 314 -18.72 -8.84 -17.68
C GLY A 314 -17.38 -9.50 -18.03
N ALA A 315 -16.32 -9.26 -17.28
CA ALA A 315 -15.00 -9.87 -17.50
C ALA A 315 -14.90 -11.32 -16.97
N LEU A 316 -15.97 -11.83 -16.36
CA LEU A 316 -16.07 -13.17 -15.77
C LEU A 316 -16.58 -14.25 -16.76
N VAL A 317 -16.78 -13.92 -18.05
CA VAL A 317 -17.29 -14.84 -19.09
C VAL A 317 -16.16 -15.36 -19.96
#